data_cba14b208b165017f93c8129ddbdfb89
#
_entry.id   cba14b208b165017f93c8129ddbdfb89
#
_cell.length_a   1.000
_cell.length_b   1.000
_cell.length_c   1.000
_cell.angle_alpha   90.00
_cell.angle_beta   90.00
_cell.angle_gamma   90.00
#
_symmetry.space_group_name_H-M   'P 1'
#
loop_
_entity.id
_entity.type
_entity.pdbx_description
1 polymer ?
#
loop_
_entity_poly.entity_id
_entity_poly.type
_entity_poly.pdbx_seq_one_letter_code
_entity_poly.pdbx_strand_id
1 'polypeptide(L)'
;MSVKHLYLVAVAGVMGCGPAAVASGTLPPGAVPRSANHLTSDEIVASHADATNAYDAIARLRPNWLVSHGVTTGQAGGGGTEYATVFVDGQAFGNLDMLRSIPAYHVSGIHYYNITEAGAKFGLRAGSSGVIEVMTNVPSRS
;
A
#
# COMPACT_ATOMS: atom_id res chain seq x y z
N MET A 1 15.08 79.66 -1.97
CA MET A 1 14.86 79.00 -0.70
C MET A 1 14.11 77.77 -0.99
N SER A 2 14.72 76.60 -0.78
CA SER A 2 14.28 75.32 -1.28
C SER A 2 13.19 74.65 -0.37
N VAL A 3 12.12 74.29 -0.95
CA VAL A 3 11.08 73.45 -0.27
C VAL A 3 11.26 72.04 -0.79
N LYS A 4 11.79 71.14 0.05
CA LYS A 4 11.94 69.73 -0.23
C LYS A 4 10.62 69.02 0.02
N HIS A 5 10.00 68.53 -1.03
CA HIS A 5 8.83 67.68 -0.93
C HIS A 5 9.26 66.24 -0.56
N LEU A 6 8.88 65.86 0.62
CA LEU A 6 9.05 64.49 1.13
C LEU A 6 7.86 63.63 0.62
N TYR A 7 8.12 62.77 -0.36
CA TYR A 7 7.14 61.78 -0.82
C TYR A 7 7.24 60.54 0.06
N LEU A 8 6.22 60.33 0.86
CA LEU A 8 6.05 59.15 1.67
C LEU A 8 5.34 58.10 0.80
N VAL A 9 6.08 57.12 0.29
CA VAL A 9 5.50 55.98 -0.46
C VAL A 9 5.10 54.91 0.55
N ALA A 10 3.80 54.76 0.75
CA ALA A 10 3.23 53.66 1.53
C ALA A 10 3.15 52.43 0.62
N VAL A 11 4.01 51.44 0.86
CA VAL A 11 3.91 50.13 0.22
C VAL A 11 2.94 49.27 1.03
N ALA A 12 1.71 49.11 0.52
CA ALA A 12 0.72 48.16 1.03
C ALA A 12 1.10 46.74 0.53
N GLY A 13 1.67 45.93 1.41
CA GLY A 13 1.93 44.53 1.15
C GLY A 13 0.61 43.73 1.19
N VAL A 14 0.13 43.28 0.06
CA VAL A 14 -0.97 42.34 -0.04
C VAL A 14 -0.41 40.92 0.18
N MET A 15 -0.61 40.35 1.40
CA MET A 15 -0.40 38.94 1.67
C MET A 15 -1.53 38.16 0.99
N GLY A 16 -1.31 37.73 -0.23
CA GLY A 16 -2.15 36.77 -0.94
C GLY A 16 -1.88 35.37 -0.42
N CYS A 17 -2.68 34.87 0.52
CA CYS A 17 -2.79 33.43 0.81
C CYS A 17 -3.51 32.78 -0.39
N GLY A 18 -2.76 32.34 -1.38
CA GLY A 18 -3.28 31.52 -2.46
C GLY A 18 -3.61 30.12 -1.92
N PRO A 19 -4.79 29.52 -2.24
CA PRO A 19 -5.01 28.11 -1.94
C PRO A 19 -3.96 27.30 -2.72
N ALA A 20 -3.29 26.38 -2.00
CA ALA A 20 -2.39 25.44 -2.63
C ALA A 20 -3.20 24.63 -3.65
N ALA A 21 -3.00 24.90 -4.92
CA ALA A 21 -3.52 24.08 -5.99
C ALA A 21 -2.86 22.71 -5.83
N VAL A 22 -3.64 21.71 -5.41
CA VAL A 22 -3.26 20.30 -5.55
C VAL A 22 -3.03 20.07 -7.04
N ALA A 23 -1.77 20.01 -7.43
CA ALA A 23 -1.40 19.62 -8.78
C ALA A 23 -1.95 18.22 -8.99
N SER A 24 -3.08 18.09 -9.68
CA SER A 24 -3.53 16.84 -10.26
C SER A 24 -2.47 16.46 -11.29
N GLY A 25 -1.47 15.71 -10.84
CA GLY A 25 -0.44 15.17 -11.70
C GLY A 25 -1.11 14.28 -12.73
N THR A 26 -1.28 14.77 -13.94
CA THR A 26 -1.68 13.96 -15.09
C THR A 26 -0.60 12.91 -15.25
N LEU A 27 -0.93 11.64 -14.95
CA LEU A 27 -0.05 10.51 -15.19
C LEU A 27 0.31 10.47 -16.67
N PRO A 28 1.58 10.22 -17.03
CA PRO A 28 1.96 10.07 -18.43
C PRO A 28 1.15 8.92 -19.06
N PRO A 29 0.79 9.02 -20.36
CA PRO A 29 0.05 7.97 -21.04
C PRO A 29 0.83 6.65 -20.97
N GLY A 30 0.21 5.63 -20.34
CA GLY A 30 0.82 4.33 -20.06
C GLY A 30 1.26 4.11 -18.60
N ALA A 31 1.17 5.10 -17.72
CA ALA A 31 1.41 4.87 -16.30
C ALA A 31 0.20 4.18 -15.67
N VAL A 32 0.38 2.92 -15.26
CA VAL A 32 -0.62 2.19 -14.48
C VAL A 32 -0.78 2.89 -13.12
N PRO A 33 -2.01 3.27 -12.70
CA PRO A 33 -2.23 3.86 -11.40
C PRO A 33 -1.79 2.89 -10.30
N ARG A 34 -0.73 3.25 -9.56
CA ARG A 34 -0.25 2.43 -8.45
C ARG A 34 -1.19 2.60 -7.26
N SER A 35 -1.93 1.56 -6.95
CA SER A 35 -2.71 1.51 -5.72
C SER A 35 -1.81 1.20 -4.52
N ALA A 36 -2.04 1.89 -3.40
CA ALA A 36 -1.28 1.62 -2.17
C ALA A 36 -1.54 0.21 -1.62
N ASN A 37 -2.76 -0.31 -1.84
CA ASN A 37 -3.24 -1.57 -1.27
C ASN A 37 -3.40 -2.70 -2.30
N HIS A 38 -3.05 -2.46 -3.56
CA HIS A 38 -3.16 -3.46 -4.61
C HIS A 38 -1.92 -3.49 -5.51
N LEU A 39 -1.42 -4.69 -5.79
CA LEU A 39 -0.42 -4.98 -6.81
C LEU A 39 -1.12 -5.67 -7.97
N THR A 40 -1.01 -5.09 -9.15
CA THR A 40 -1.56 -5.67 -10.38
C THR A 40 -0.60 -6.69 -10.98
N SER A 41 -1.12 -7.57 -11.84
CA SER A 41 -0.30 -8.49 -12.62
C SER A 41 0.80 -7.77 -13.41
N ASP A 42 0.49 -6.61 -13.99
CA ASP A 42 1.43 -5.85 -14.80
C ASP A 42 2.60 -5.31 -13.96
N GLU A 43 2.32 -4.83 -12.73
CA GLU A 43 3.38 -4.40 -11.80
C GLU A 43 4.26 -5.58 -11.38
N ILE A 44 3.66 -6.76 -11.14
CA ILE A 44 4.37 -7.98 -10.79
C ILE A 44 5.22 -8.46 -11.97
N VAL A 45 4.66 -8.51 -13.17
CA VAL A 45 5.38 -8.88 -14.40
C VAL A 45 6.55 -7.94 -14.68
N ALA A 46 6.36 -6.64 -14.52
CA ALA A 46 7.44 -5.66 -14.68
C ALA A 46 8.59 -5.85 -13.69
N SER A 47 8.32 -6.48 -12.52
CA SER A 47 9.33 -6.78 -11.49
C SER A 47 9.93 -8.18 -11.61
N HIS A 48 9.51 -9.00 -12.58
CA HIS A 48 9.86 -10.42 -12.72
C HIS A 48 11.37 -10.71 -12.82
N ALA A 49 12.15 -9.77 -13.34
CA ALA A 49 13.60 -9.93 -13.40
C ALA A 49 14.26 -10.14 -12.02
N ASP A 50 13.60 -9.65 -10.97
CA ASP A 50 14.13 -9.59 -9.61
C ASP A 50 13.22 -10.25 -8.56
N ALA A 51 12.01 -10.71 -8.95
CA ALA A 51 11.03 -11.31 -8.05
C ALA A 51 10.64 -12.71 -8.53
N THR A 52 11.12 -13.74 -7.83
CA THR A 52 10.82 -15.14 -8.19
C THR A 52 9.53 -15.66 -7.56
N ASN A 53 9.09 -15.06 -6.46
CA ASN A 53 7.91 -15.46 -5.71
C ASN A 53 7.11 -14.24 -5.22
N ALA A 54 5.92 -14.48 -4.66
CA ALA A 54 5.04 -13.42 -4.18
C ALA A 54 5.68 -12.58 -3.06
N TYR A 55 6.49 -13.19 -2.19
CA TYR A 55 7.21 -12.46 -1.14
C TYR A 55 8.17 -11.42 -1.73
N ASP A 56 8.99 -11.83 -2.70
CA ASP A 56 9.97 -10.94 -3.34
C ASP A 56 9.27 -9.78 -4.07
N ALA A 57 8.16 -10.06 -4.75
CA ALA A 57 7.36 -9.03 -5.41
C ALA A 57 6.84 -7.99 -4.41
N ILE A 58 6.30 -8.43 -3.26
CA ILE A 58 5.83 -7.53 -2.21
C ILE A 58 7.00 -6.77 -1.58
N ALA A 59 8.09 -7.45 -1.24
CA ALA A 59 9.26 -6.84 -0.61
C ALA A 59 9.86 -5.72 -1.46
N ARG A 60 9.78 -5.84 -2.77
CA ARG A 60 10.29 -4.85 -3.71
C ARG A 60 9.30 -3.71 -3.97
N LEU A 61 8.03 -4.03 -4.18
CA LEU A 61 7.01 -3.08 -4.63
C LEU A 61 6.22 -2.43 -3.49
N ARG A 62 6.01 -3.17 -2.38
CA ARG A 62 5.22 -2.75 -1.21
C ARG A 62 5.81 -3.28 0.10
N PRO A 63 7.06 -2.94 0.45
CA PRO A 63 7.73 -3.50 1.63
C PRO A 63 6.99 -3.23 2.95
N ASN A 64 6.19 -2.17 3.00
CA ASN A 64 5.37 -1.82 4.15
C ASN A 64 4.30 -2.87 4.49
N TRP A 65 3.90 -3.75 3.56
CA TRP A 65 2.94 -4.82 3.86
C TRP A 65 3.56 -5.97 4.66
N LEU A 66 4.90 -6.08 4.65
CA LEU A 66 5.65 -7.13 5.33
C LEU A 66 6.09 -6.74 6.74
N VAL A 67 5.84 -5.49 7.15
CA VAL A 67 6.17 -5.06 8.52
C VAL A 67 5.06 -5.41 9.48
N SER A 68 5.40 -5.50 10.78
CA SER A 68 4.42 -5.72 11.83
C SER A 68 3.48 -4.51 11.95
N HIS A 69 2.19 -4.76 11.88
CA HIS A 69 1.13 -3.78 12.11
C HIS A 69 0.32 -4.10 13.37
N GLY A 70 0.69 -5.16 14.08
CA GLY A 70 0.01 -5.57 15.30
C GLY A 70 0.32 -4.67 16.49
N VAL A 71 -0.71 -4.36 17.29
CA VAL A 71 -0.52 -3.77 18.61
C VAL A 71 0.01 -4.91 19.50
N THR A 72 1.24 -4.81 19.98
CA THR A 72 1.73 -5.65 21.07
C THR A 72 0.98 -5.23 22.34
N THR A 73 -0.25 -5.71 22.51
CA THR A 73 -0.84 -5.72 23.84
C THR A 73 -0.05 -6.76 24.62
N GLY A 74 0.70 -6.30 25.61
CA GLY A 74 1.56 -7.15 26.47
C GLY A 74 0.79 -8.17 27.33
N GLN A 75 -0.25 -8.76 26.79
CA GLN A 75 -1.03 -9.82 27.38
C GLN A 75 -0.41 -11.15 26.96
N ALA A 76 0.42 -11.69 27.85
CA ALA A 76 0.92 -13.05 27.72
C ALA A 76 -0.26 -14.03 27.58
N GLY A 77 -0.48 -14.58 26.40
CA GLY A 77 -1.48 -15.64 26.17
C GLY A 77 -2.32 -15.52 24.91
N GLY A 78 -2.36 -14.40 24.20
CA GLY A 78 -3.07 -14.29 22.94
C GLY A 78 -2.09 -14.40 21.76
N GLY A 79 -2.09 -15.53 21.05
CA GLY A 79 -1.28 -15.73 19.85
C GLY A 79 -1.76 -14.90 18.66
N GLY A 80 -1.83 -13.57 18.83
CA GLY A 80 -2.04 -12.65 17.71
C GLY A 80 -0.75 -12.56 16.92
N THR A 81 -0.80 -12.95 15.64
CA THR A 81 0.31 -12.75 14.73
C THR A 81 0.56 -11.26 14.57
N GLU A 82 1.76 -10.78 14.89
CA GLU A 82 2.15 -9.38 14.69
C GLU A 82 2.16 -8.99 13.19
N TYR A 83 2.16 -9.98 12.32
CA TYR A 83 2.24 -9.84 10.86
C TYR A 83 0.91 -10.21 10.21
N ALA A 84 0.70 -9.67 9.01
CA ALA A 84 -0.47 -9.97 8.21
C ALA A 84 -0.61 -11.49 7.94
N THR A 85 -1.85 -11.99 7.96
CA THR A 85 -2.16 -13.36 7.57
C THR A 85 -2.26 -13.46 6.05
N VAL A 86 -1.75 -14.53 5.47
CA VAL A 86 -1.79 -14.77 4.03
C VAL A 86 -3.00 -15.60 3.66
N PHE A 87 -3.73 -15.13 2.64
CA PHE A 87 -4.81 -15.83 1.97
C PHE A 87 -4.46 -16.05 0.50
N VAL A 88 -4.88 -17.16 -0.06
CA VAL A 88 -4.76 -17.47 -1.49
C VAL A 88 -6.16 -17.80 -2.01
N ASP A 89 -6.62 -17.04 -2.99
CA ASP A 89 -7.96 -17.19 -3.60
C ASP A 89 -9.08 -17.31 -2.55
N GLY A 90 -9.01 -16.48 -1.49
CA GLY A 90 -9.99 -16.46 -0.39
C GLY A 90 -9.82 -17.53 0.68
N GLN A 91 -8.83 -18.44 0.55
CA GLN A 91 -8.54 -19.48 1.54
C GLN A 91 -7.36 -19.06 2.42
N ALA A 92 -7.46 -19.29 3.74
CA ALA A 92 -6.36 -19.05 4.65
C ALA A 92 -5.17 -19.98 4.30
N PHE A 93 -4.03 -19.39 4.05
CA PHE A 93 -2.84 -20.10 3.58
C PHE A 93 -1.75 -20.16 4.66
N GLY A 94 -1.65 -19.16 5.52
CA GLY A 94 -0.72 -19.14 6.64
C GLY A 94 -0.12 -17.78 6.95
N ASN A 95 1.19 -17.78 7.26
CA ASN A 95 1.97 -16.59 7.59
C ASN A 95 2.72 -16.04 6.35
N LEU A 96 3.47 -14.95 6.54
CA LEU A 96 4.22 -14.30 5.46
C LEU A 96 5.23 -15.21 4.75
N ASP A 97 5.81 -16.20 5.45
CA ASP A 97 6.78 -17.10 4.85
C ASP A 97 6.18 -17.97 3.76
N MET A 98 4.87 -18.23 3.84
CA MET A 98 4.13 -18.97 2.83
C MET A 98 4.12 -18.27 1.46
N LEU A 99 4.27 -16.94 1.42
CA LEU A 99 4.39 -16.18 0.17
C LEU A 99 5.59 -16.62 -0.68
N ARG A 100 6.64 -17.18 -0.05
CA ARG A 100 7.83 -17.69 -0.75
C ARG A 100 7.54 -18.95 -1.56
N SER A 101 6.50 -19.68 -1.20
CA SER A 101 6.07 -20.90 -1.91
C SER A 101 5.20 -20.60 -3.14
N ILE A 102 4.77 -19.34 -3.33
CA ILE A 102 3.90 -18.95 -4.43
C ILE A 102 4.77 -18.30 -5.53
N PRO A 103 4.98 -18.98 -6.67
CA PRO A 103 5.76 -18.41 -7.77
C PRO A 103 5.11 -17.15 -8.33
N ALA A 104 5.90 -16.10 -8.59
CA ALA A 104 5.40 -14.81 -9.04
C ALA A 104 4.60 -14.90 -10.37
N TYR A 105 4.97 -15.83 -11.25
CA TYR A 105 4.28 -16.03 -12.53
C TYR A 105 2.88 -16.67 -12.41
N HIS A 106 2.55 -17.23 -11.25
CA HIS A 106 1.19 -17.73 -10.96
C HIS A 106 0.27 -16.67 -10.37
N VAL A 107 0.82 -15.50 -10.01
CA VAL A 107 0.07 -14.44 -9.34
C VAL A 107 -0.58 -13.53 -10.35
N SER A 108 -1.91 -13.38 -10.28
CA SER A 108 -2.69 -12.43 -11.07
C SER A 108 -2.83 -11.07 -10.39
N GLY A 109 -2.66 -11.03 -9.07
CA GLY A 109 -2.69 -9.82 -8.28
C GLY A 109 -2.53 -10.11 -6.80
N ILE A 110 -2.17 -9.08 -6.03
CA ILE A 110 -2.07 -9.17 -4.58
C ILE A 110 -2.78 -7.97 -3.97
N HIS A 111 -3.60 -8.20 -2.96
CA HIS A 111 -4.31 -7.16 -2.24
C HIS A 111 -3.99 -7.18 -0.75
N TYR A 112 -3.67 -6.01 -0.20
CA TYR A 112 -3.50 -5.83 1.24
C TYR A 112 -4.79 -5.25 1.83
N TYR A 113 -5.33 -5.93 2.83
CA TYR A 113 -6.46 -5.47 3.63
C TYR A 113 -5.95 -5.06 5.01
N ASN A 114 -6.27 -3.85 5.42
CA ASN A 114 -6.02 -3.44 6.80
C ASN A 114 -6.91 -4.23 7.78
N ILE A 115 -6.70 -4.06 9.08
CA ILE A 115 -7.40 -4.84 10.12
C ILE A 115 -8.93 -4.74 9.99
N THR A 116 -9.45 -3.55 9.70
CA THR A 116 -10.90 -3.31 9.58
C THR A 116 -11.48 -3.98 8.34
N GLU A 117 -10.83 -3.81 7.20
CA GLU A 117 -11.22 -4.41 5.92
C GLU A 117 -11.11 -5.93 5.96
N ALA A 118 -10.01 -6.43 6.54
CA ALA A 118 -9.77 -7.85 6.71
C ALA A 118 -10.82 -8.50 7.62
N GLY A 119 -11.17 -7.85 8.73
CA GLY A 119 -12.23 -8.30 9.62
C GLY A 119 -13.59 -8.36 8.94
N ALA A 120 -13.92 -7.37 8.11
CA ALA A 120 -15.16 -7.34 7.34
C ALA A 120 -15.24 -8.45 6.28
N LYS A 121 -14.12 -8.75 5.60
CA LYS A 121 -14.09 -9.73 4.49
C LYS A 121 -13.85 -11.16 4.95
N PHE A 122 -12.95 -11.39 5.88
CA PHE A 122 -12.48 -12.72 6.30
C PHE A 122 -12.92 -13.10 7.72
N GLY A 123 -13.53 -12.16 8.46
CA GLY A 123 -14.00 -12.38 9.81
C GLY A 123 -12.86 -12.69 10.79
N LEU A 124 -13.12 -13.62 11.73
CA LEU A 124 -12.15 -14.02 12.77
C LEU A 124 -10.86 -14.64 12.22
N ARG A 125 -10.86 -15.10 10.96
CA ARG A 125 -9.68 -15.69 10.31
C ARG A 125 -8.65 -14.67 9.85
N ALA A 126 -9.02 -13.38 9.82
CA ALA A 126 -8.15 -12.29 9.40
C ALA A 126 -6.96 -12.02 10.35
N GLY A 127 -7.04 -12.52 11.59
CA GLY A 127 -6.06 -12.15 12.60
C GLY A 127 -6.17 -10.68 13.03
N SER A 128 -5.16 -10.19 13.75
CA SER A 128 -5.13 -8.84 14.34
C SER A 128 -4.24 -7.84 13.58
N SER A 129 -3.62 -8.24 12.48
CA SER A 129 -2.60 -7.43 11.77
C SER A 129 -2.89 -7.19 10.29
N GLY A 130 -4.12 -7.51 9.84
CA GLY A 130 -4.53 -7.41 8.46
C GLY A 130 -4.29 -8.69 7.65
N VAL A 131 -4.59 -8.63 6.35
CA VAL A 131 -4.52 -9.76 5.43
C VAL A 131 -3.82 -9.37 4.14
N ILE A 132 -2.93 -10.25 3.66
CA ILE A 132 -2.41 -10.22 2.30
C ILE A 132 -3.11 -11.34 1.52
N GLU A 133 -3.96 -10.97 0.58
CA GLU A 133 -4.63 -11.91 -0.31
C GLU A 133 -3.89 -11.98 -1.64
N VAL A 134 -3.44 -13.17 -2.01
CA VAL A 134 -2.85 -13.49 -3.31
C VAL A 134 -3.92 -14.11 -4.19
N MET A 135 -4.14 -13.51 -5.33
CA MET A 135 -5.02 -14.05 -6.37
C MET A 135 -4.15 -14.76 -7.40
N THR A 136 -4.52 -15.99 -7.77
CA THR A 136 -3.74 -16.80 -8.71
C THR A 136 -4.38 -16.89 -10.08
N ASN A 137 -3.56 -17.14 -11.11
CA ASN A 137 -4.02 -17.41 -12.47
C ASN A 137 -4.50 -18.86 -12.65
N VAL A 138 -4.39 -19.68 -11.59
CA VAL A 138 -4.79 -21.08 -11.66
C VAL A 138 -6.32 -21.15 -11.52
N PRO A 139 -7.05 -21.68 -12.50
CA PRO A 139 -8.49 -21.86 -12.35
C PRO A 139 -8.76 -22.76 -11.15
N SER A 140 -9.47 -22.23 -10.15
CA SER A 140 -9.94 -23.04 -9.02
C SER A 140 -10.78 -24.18 -9.59
N ARG A 141 -10.35 -25.44 -9.37
CA ARG A 141 -11.19 -26.60 -9.68
C ARG A 141 -12.37 -26.56 -8.71
N SER A 142 -13.54 -26.26 -9.27
CA SER A 142 -14.83 -26.42 -8.60
C SER A 142 -15.13 -27.89 -8.40
#